data_132f39fe3017d479527711ba452f66d4
#
_entry.id   132f39fe3017d479527711ba452f66d4
#
_cell.length_a   1.000
_cell.length_b   1.000
_cell.length_c   1.000
_cell.angle_alpha   90.00
_cell.angle_beta   90.00
_cell.angle_gamma   90.00
#
_symmetry.space_group_name_H-M   'P 1'
#
loop_
_entity.id
_entity.type
_entity.pdbx_description
1 polymer ?
#
loop_
_entity_poly.entity_id
_entity_poly.type
_entity_poly.pdbx_seq_one_letter_code
_entity_poly.pdbx_strand_id
1 'polypeptide(L)'
;MRALPGKASRQPAGPQPVSRTGAAADQRRRILEATADLVADHGYQGTKIETIVRRAKVGYATFYKNFDDKQGAYLTLLDTAYELTARRVQQAYDREDEWPDQVAAGLGALFEQIGEHPNVARACLVEALTAGPEAVARHEATLKRFVPLLKPGRKLNPRRAELPDTLEDTLTGGVLWVINQRLIAGEAEALRALLPETIEFVLRPYVGEDRAAHEAALAASS
;
A
#
# COMPACT_ATOMS: atom_id res chain seq x y z
N MET A 1 -8.70 -23.84 68.39
CA MET A 1 -7.87 -24.36 67.29
C MET A 1 -8.62 -24.02 65.99
N ARG A 2 -8.15 -22.96 65.27
CA ARG A 2 -8.86 -22.32 64.11
C ARG A 2 -8.13 -22.74 62.90
N ALA A 3 -8.74 -23.48 61.97
CA ALA A 3 -8.18 -23.97 60.76
C ALA A 3 -8.04 -22.83 59.72
N LEU A 4 -6.88 -22.70 59.04
CA LEU A 4 -6.58 -21.75 57.99
C LEU A 4 -7.13 -22.27 56.64
N PRO A 5 -7.66 -21.38 55.76
CA PRO A 5 -8.14 -21.78 54.44
C PRO A 5 -6.99 -22.02 53.48
N GLY A 6 -7.07 -23.12 52.71
CA GLY A 6 -6.10 -23.53 51.71
C GLY A 6 -6.03 -22.56 50.55
N LYS A 7 -4.80 -22.28 50.06
CA LYS A 7 -4.49 -21.54 48.82
C LYS A 7 -5.00 -22.34 47.61
N ALA A 8 -5.97 -21.79 46.90
CA ALA A 8 -6.34 -22.25 45.56
C ALA A 8 -5.22 -21.89 44.57
N SER A 9 -4.54 -22.91 44.05
CA SER A 9 -3.56 -22.76 42.98
C SER A 9 -4.28 -22.38 41.67
N ARG A 10 -4.09 -21.16 41.20
CA ARG A 10 -4.48 -20.76 39.83
C ARG A 10 -3.59 -21.51 38.85
N GLN A 11 -4.15 -22.44 38.11
CA GLN A 11 -3.53 -22.98 36.91
C GLN A 11 -3.35 -21.86 35.87
N PRO A 12 -2.19 -21.76 35.16
CA PRO A 12 -2.02 -20.84 34.06
C PRO A 12 -2.98 -21.22 32.92
N ALA A 13 -3.72 -20.26 32.44
CA ALA A 13 -4.60 -20.41 31.27
C ALA A 13 -3.76 -20.87 30.06
N GLY A 14 -4.02 -22.08 29.57
CA GLY A 14 -3.45 -22.58 28.32
C GLY A 14 -3.87 -21.70 27.14
N PRO A 15 -3.13 -21.77 25.98
CA PRO A 15 -3.43 -20.97 24.82
C PRO A 15 -4.89 -21.19 24.39
N GLN A 16 -5.62 -20.08 24.26
CA GLN A 16 -7.03 -20.14 23.83
C GLN A 16 -7.12 -20.77 22.44
N PRO A 17 -8.07 -21.68 22.17
CA PRO A 17 -8.23 -22.27 20.86
C PRO A 17 -8.59 -21.19 19.85
N VAL A 18 -7.73 -21.02 18.82
CA VAL A 18 -8.00 -20.13 17.69
C VAL A 18 -9.31 -20.56 17.06
N SER A 19 -10.28 -19.65 16.96
CA SER A 19 -11.58 -19.97 16.37
C SER A 19 -11.37 -20.48 14.93
N ARG A 20 -12.24 -21.39 14.43
CA ARG A 20 -12.16 -21.89 13.03
C ARG A 20 -12.11 -20.77 11.99
N THR A 21 -12.81 -19.68 12.25
CA THR A 21 -12.78 -18.44 11.42
C THR A 21 -11.43 -17.74 11.48
N GLY A 22 -10.79 -17.65 12.64
CA GLY A 22 -9.46 -17.08 12.78
C GLY A 22 -8.36 -17.89 12.06
N ALA A 23 -8.44 -19.22 12.14
CA ALA A 23 -7.50 -20.10 11.44
C ALA A 23 -7.63 -20.00 9.91
N ALA A 24 -8.86 -19.87 9.37
CA ALA A 24 -9.10 -19.71 7.94
C ALA A 24 -8.58 -18.35 7.44
N ALA A 25 -8.83 -17.27 8.20
CA ALA A 25 -8.32 -15.94 7.88
C ALA A 25 -6.78 -15.90 7.87
N ASP A 26 -6.13 -16.57 8.84
CA ASP A 26 -4.68 -16.68 8.90
C ASP A 26 -4.11 -17.46 7.70
N GLN A 27 -4.73 -18.56 7.31
CA GLN A 27 -4.33 -19.32 6.13
C GLN A 27 -4.42 -18.47 4.85
N ARG A 28 -5.53 -17.75 4.66
CA ARG A 28 -5.73 -16.84 3.52
C ARG A 28 -4.66 -15.75 3.49
N ARG A 29 -4.38 -15.10 4.62
CA ARG A 29 -3.33 -14.08 4.76
C ARG A 29 -1.96 -14.63 4.35
N ARG A 30 -1.55 -15.81 4.87
CA ARG A 30 -0.27 -16.44 4.53
C ARG A 30 -0.15 -16.79 3.05
N ILE A 31 -1.25 -17.18 2.38
CA ILE A 31 -1.26 -17.43 0.94
C ILE A 31 -1.02 -16.11 0.18
N LEU A 32 -1.66 -15.01 0.57
CA LEU A 32 -1.48 -13.71 -0.07
C LEU A 32 -0.06 -13.17 0.14
N GLU A 33 0.48 -13.26 1.35
CA GLU A 33 1.87 -12.87 1.65
C GLU A 33 2.88 -13.69 0.82
N ALA A 34 2.72 -15.00 0.78
CA ALA A 34 3.55 -15.87 -0.06
C ALA A 34 3.43 -15.55 -1.56
N THR A 35 2.22 -15.18 -2.01
CA THR A 35 2.00 -14.76 -3.40
C THR A 35 2.72 -13.45 -3.69
N ALA A 36 2.66 -12.45 -2.78
CA ALA A 36 3.35 -11.19 -2.93
C ALA A 36 4.88 -11.39 -3.02
N ASP A 37 5.46 -12.13 -2.09
CA ASP A 37 6.89 -12.43 -2.06
C ASP A 37 7.36 -13.08 -3.37
N LEU A 38 6.67 -14.15 -3.79
CA LEU A 38 7.07 -14.92 -4.96
C LEU A 38 6.88 -14.14 -6.26
N VAL A 39 5.84 -13.32 -6.35
CA VAL A 39 5.62 -12.46 -7.51
C VAL A 39 6.68 -11.35 -7.55
N ALA A 40 7.03 -10.77 -6.42
CA ALA A 40 8.13 -9.79 -6.36
C ALA A 40 9.48 -10.38 -6.78
N ASP A 41 9.77 -11.64 -6.39
CA ASP A 41 11.05 -12.29 -6.65
C ASP A 41 11.16 -12.86 -8.09
N HIS A 42 10.07 -13.41 -8.64
CA HIS A 42 10.09 -14.23 -9.86
C HIS A 42 9.17 -13.71 -10.96
N GLY A 43 8.48 -12.61 -10.75
CA GLY A 43 7.42 -12.10 -11.60
C GLY A 43 6.13 -12.95 -11.51
N TYR A 44 5.02 -12.37 -11.98
CA TYR A 44 3.73 -13.09 -12.00
C TYR A 44 3.80 -14.37 -12.82
N GLN A 45 4.42 -14.35 -14.01
CA GLN A 45 4.50 -15.50 -14.89
C GLN A 45 5.36 -16.63 -14.31
N GLY A 46 6.46 -16.29 -13.64
CA GLY A 46 7.38 -17.24 -12.99
C GLY A 46 6.82 -17.90 -11.72
N THR A 47 5.79 -17.32 -11.12
CA THR A 47 5.18 -17.83 -9.89
C THR A 47 4.23 -18.98 -10.17
N LYS A 48 4.35 -20.08 -9.38
CA LYS A 48 3.53 -21.29 -9.49
C LYS A 48 2.79 -21.55 -8.17
N ILE A 49 1.58 -22.17 -8.25
CA ILE A 49 0.79 -22.55 -7.06
C ILE A 49 1.61 -23.45 -6.12
N GLU A 50 2.41 -24.36 -6.66
CA GLU A 50 3.29 -25.23 -5.89
C GLU A 50 4.23 -24.44 -4.97
N THR A 51 4.86 -23.39 -5.50
CA THR A 51 5.77 -22.54 -4.72
C THR A 51 5.01 -21.72 -3.68
N ILE A 52 3.81 -21.24 -4.02
CA ILE A 52 2.93 -20.49 -3.10
C ILE A 52 2.54 -21.36 -1.89
N VAL A 53 2.02 -22.58 -2.12
CA VAL A 53 1.58 -23.44 -1.01
C VAL A 53 2.74 -23.85 -0.10
N ARG A 54 3.92 -24.11 -0.68
CA ARG A 54 5.13 -24.41 0.08
C ARG A 54 5.57 -23.23 0.95
N ARG A 55 5.62 -22.01 0.37
CA ARG A 55 6.01 -20.77 1.08
C ARG A 55 4.99 -20.42 2.17
N ALA A 56 3.70 -20.53 1.88
CA ALA A 56 2.60 -20.27 2.82
C ALA A 56 2.47 -21.35 3.92
N LYS A 57 3.17 -22.47 3.79
CA LYS A 57 3.06 -23.64 4.68
C LYS A 57 1.62 -24.13 4.79
N VAL A 58 0.95 -24.29 3.64
CA VAL A 58 -0.40 -24.86 3.52
C VAL A 58 -0.43 -25.99 2.51
N GLY A 59 -1.46 -26.83 2.57
CA GLY A 59 -1.67 -27.84 1.53
C GLY A 59 -2.44 -27.28 0.32
N TYR A 60 -2.37 -27.99 -0.83
CA TYR A 60 -3.15 -27.65 -2.03
C TYR A 60 -4.65 -27.55 -1.76
N ALA A 61 -5.22 -28.45 -0.97
CA ALA A 61 -6.64 -28.40 -0.60
C ALA A 61 -6.98 -27.08 0.13
N THR A 62 -6.09 -26.56 0.97
CA THR A 62 -6.27 -25.26 1.64
C THR A 62 -6.17 -24.11 0.66
N PHE A 63 -5.27 -24.18 -0.32
CA PHE A 63 -5.18 -23.16 -1.36
C PHE A 63 -6.49 -23.10 -2.15
N TYR A 64 -6.93 -24.22 -2.72
CA TYR A 64 -8.15 -24.30 -3.54
C TYR A 64 -9.45 -24.05 -2.75
N LYS A 65 -9.42 -24.17 -1.43
CA LYS A 65 -10.54 -23.71 -0.57
C LYS A 65 -10.65 -22.19 -0.53
N ASN A 66 -9.54 -21.47 -0.73
CA ASN A 66 -9.49 -20.00 -0.63
C ASN A 66 -9.47 -19.29 -1.98
N PHE A 67 -8.93 -19.91 -3.01
CA PHE A 67 -8.73 -19.35 -4.35
C PHE A 67 -8.88 -20.44 -5.42
N ASP A 68 -9.56 -20.10 -6.51
CA ASP A 68 -9.80 -21.04 -7.60
C ASP A 68 -8.50 -21.34 -8.38
N ASP A 69 -7.65 -20.33 -8.53
CA ASP A 69 -6.38 -20.41 -9.25
C ASP A 69 -5.36 -19.37 -8.77
N LYS A 70 -4.20 -19.32 -9.42
CA LYS A 70 -3.15 -18.33 -9.17
C LYS A 70 -3.65 -16.90 -9.44
N GLN A 71 -4.44 -16.70 -10.48
CA GLN A 71 -4.97 -15.41 -10.86
C GLN A 71 -5.90 -14.86 -9.77
N GLY A 72 -6.83 -15.69 -9.28
CA GLY A 72 -7.73 -15.31 -8.19
C GLY A 72 -7.00 -14.94 -6.91
N ALA A 73 -5.93 -15.66 -6.55
CA ALA A 73 -5.08 -15.31 -5.42
C ALA A 73 -4.37 -13.95 -5.65
N TYR A 74 -3.81 -13.75 -6.84
CA TYR A 74 -3.10 -12.52 -7.16
C TYR A 74 -4.03 -11.30 -7.27
N LEU A 75 -5.18 -11.41 -7.92
CA LEU A 75 -6.15 -10.32 -7.99
C LEU A 75 -6.68 -9.94 -6.59
N THR A 76 -6.87 -10.94 -5.71
CA THR A 76 -7.23 -10.66 -4.31
C THR A 76 -6.10 -9.93 -3.56
N LEU A 77 -4.83 -10.28 -3.83
CA LEU A 77 -3.69 -9.54 -3.29
C LEU A 77 -3.74 -8.07 -3.73
N LEU A 78 -3.94 -7.81 -5.03
CA LEU A 78 -4.07 -6.46 -5.57
C LEU A 78 -5.18 -5.69 -4.87
N ASP A 79 -6.40 -6.24 -4.85
CA ASP A 79 -7.57 -5.59 -4.26
C ASP A 79 -7.33 -5.27 -2.77
N THR A 80 -6.73 -6.20 -2.02
CA THR A 80 -6.44 -6.03 -0.58
C THR A 80 -5.37 -4.95 -0.35
N ALA A 81 -4.28 -4.98 -1.10
CA ALA A 81 -3.18 -4.04 -0.97
C ALA A 81 -3.59 -2.63 -1.38
N TYR A 82 -4.28 -2.49 -2.50
CA TYR A 82 -4.77 -1.21 -3.00
C TYR A 82 -5.77 -0.57 -2.05
N GLU A 83 -6.71 -1.35 -1.51
CA GLU A 83 -7.70 -0.83 -0.57
C GLU A 83 -7.06 -0.41 0.77
N LEU A 84 -6.07 -1.16 1.26
CA LEU A 84 -5.33 -0.79 2.47
C LEU A 84 -4.55 0.52 2.26
N THR A 85 -3.82 0.62 1.14
CA THR A 85 -3.05 1.81 0.79
C THR A 85 -3.95 3.03 0.61
N ALA A 86 -5.05 2.90 -0.14
CA ALA A 86 -5.99 4.00 -0.35
C ALA A 86 -6.60 4.50 0.97
N ARG A 87 -6.94 3.59 1.89
CA ARG A 87 -7.45 3.96 3.23
C ARG A 87 -6.39 4.69 4.06
N ARG A 88 -5.14 4.22 4.08
CA ARG A 88 -4.06 4.90 4.81
C ARG A 88 -3.81 6.31 4.27
N VAL A 89 -3.72 6.45 2.95
CA VAL A 89 -3.54 7.76 2.30
C VAL A 89 -4.70 8.69 2.62
N GLN A 90 -5.95 8.22 2.48
CA GLN A 90 -7.13 9.03 2.78
C GLN A 90 -7.18 9.46 4.25
N GLN A 91 -6.88 8.53 5.17
CA GLN A 91 -6.85 8.84 6.61
C GLN A 91 -5.77 9.86 6.98
N ALA A 92 -4.60 9.80 6.34
CA ALA A 92 -3.56 10.78 6.56
C ALA A 92 -3.96 12.15 5.99
N TYR A 93 -4.50 12.16 4.77
CA TYR A 93 -5.03 13.34 4.10
C TYR A 93 -6.13 14.03 4.94
N ASP A 94 -7.09 13.29 5.45
CA ASP A 94 -8.25 13.84 6.17
C ASP A 94 -7.93 14.36 7.58
N ARG A 95 -6.71 14.14 8.09
CA ARG A 95 -6.28 14.66 9.41
C ARG A 95 -5.79 16.09 9.37
N GLU A 96 -5.43 16.57 8.21
CA GLU A 96 -4.91 17.91 8.01
C GLU A 96 -6.01 18.86 7.52
N ASP A 97 -5.92 20.12 7.91
CA ASP A 97 -6.93 21.13 7.58
C ASP A 97 -6.63 21.86 6.26
N GLU A 98 -5.34 22.13 6.01
CA GLU A 98 -4.89 22.84 4.81
C GLU A 98 -4.54 21.86 3.69
N TRP A 99 -4.96 22.17 2.46
CA TRP A 99 -4.76 21.25 1.32
C TRP A 99 -3.29 20.90 1.05
N PRO A 100 -2.29 21.80 1.14
CA PRO A 100 -0.89 21.41 0.96
C PRO A 100 -0.42 20.38 2.00
N ASP A 101 -0.81 20.56 3.26
CA ASP A 101 -0.49 19.62 4.36
C ASP A 101 -1.20 18.28 4.13
N GLN A 102 -2.46 18.29 3.67
CA GLN A 102 -3.20 17.10 3.28
C GLN A 102 -2.47 16.27 2.23
N VAL A 103 -1.95 16.92 1.18
CA VAL A 103 -1.18 16.26 0.12
C VAL A 103 0.14 15.72 0.66
N ALA A 104 0.86 16.50 1.47
CA ALA A 104 2.12 16.07 2.07
C ALA A 104 1.92 14.86 2.99
N ALA A 105 0.91 14.86 3.84
CA ALA A 105 0.56 13.74 4.73
C ALA A 105 0.15 12.49 3.94
N GLY A 106 -0.65 12.67 2.86
CA GLY A 106 -1.05 11.58 1.98
C GLY A 106 0.12 10.92 1.26
N LEU A 107 1.06 11.71 0.72
CA LEU A 107 2.30 11.21 0.10
C LEU A 107 3.20 10.52 1.12
N GLY A 108 3.33 11.08 2.33
CA GLY A 108 4.06 10.46 3.43
C GLY A 108 3.52 9.08 3.77
N ALA A 109 2.21 8.96 3.96
CA ALA A 109 1.55 7.68 4.23
C ALA A 109 1.70 6.66 3.10
N LEU A 110 1.71 7.11 1.83
CA LEU A 110 1.97 6.26 0.67
C LEU A 110 3.39 5.71 0.69
N PHE A 111 4.38 6.57 0.88
CA PHE A 111 5.80 6.19 0.87
C PHE A 111 6.16 5.28 2.05
N GLU A 112 5.60 5.55 3.24
CA GLU A 112 5.74 4.70 4.42
C GLU A 112 5.17 3.31 4.18
N GLN A 113 3.92 3.22 3.64
CA GLN A 113 3.28 1.95 3.31
C GLN A 113 4.11 1.11 2.33
N ILE A 114 4.72 1.74 1.33
CA ILE A 114 5.57 1.06 0.35
C ILE A 114 6.88 0.60 1.00
N GLY A 115 7.51 1.43 1.82
CA GLY A 115 8.74 1.10 2.53
C GLY A 115 8.57 -0.02 3.56
N GLU A 116 7.43 -0.08 4.25
CA GLU A 116 7.09 -1.17 5.17
C GLU A 116 6.85 -2.51 4.46
N HIS A 117 6.35 -2.48 3.20
CA HIS A 117 5.92 -3.67 2.48
C HIS A 117 6.46 -3.71 1.03
N PRO A 118 7.79 -3.67 0.81
CA PRO A 118 8.38 -3.49 -0.52
C PRO A 118 8.03 -4.62 -1.50
N ASN A 119 7.93 -5.87 -1.03
CA ASN A 119 7.53 -7.00 -1.88
C ASN A 119 6.07 -6.88 -2.34
N VAL A 120 5.17 -6.47 -1.44
CA VAL A 120 3.77 -6.22 -1.80
C VAL A 120 3.68 -5.08 -2.81
N ALA A 121 4.40 -3.98 -2.56
CA ALA A 121 4.43 -2.84 -3.46
C ALA A 121 4.98 -3.23 -4.85
N ARG A 122 6.10 -3.97 -4.92
CA ARG A 122 6.66 -4.45 -6.18
C ARG A 122 5.67 -5.36 -6.92
N ALA A 123 5.08 -6.33 -6.22
CA ALA A 123 4.08 -7.22 -6.81
C ALA A 123 2.87 -6.46 -7.36
N CYS A 124 2.42 -5.40 -6.67
CA CYS A 124 1.21 -4.65 -7.03
C CYS A 124 1.46 -3.53 -8.05
N LEU A 125 2.60 -2.84 -8.01
CA LEU A 125 2.85 -1.67 -8.85
C LEU A 125 3.67 -2.01 -10.11
N VAL A 126 4.62 -2.94 -10.01
CA VAL A 126 5.49 -3.32 -11.14
C VAL A 126 4.89 -4.50 -11.90
N GLU A 127 4.59 -5.59 -11.20
CA GLU A 127 4.20 -6.86 -11.83
C GLU A 127 2.75 -6.88 -12.32
N ALA A 128 1.88 -5.99 -11.81
CA ALA A 128 0.48 -5.90 -12.24
C ALA A 128 0.35 -5.59 -13.74
N LEU A 129 1.31 -4.83 -14.30
CA LEU A 129 1.29 -4.45 -15.72
C LEU A 129 1.53 -5.64 -16.67
N THR A 130 2.12 -6.74 -16.18
CA THR A 130 2.44 -7.94 -16.96
C THR A 130 1.54 -9.14 -16.62
N ALA A 131 0.68 -8.99 -15.61
CA ALA A 131 -0.12 -10.10 -15.07
C ALA A 131 -1.47 -10.34 -15.81
N GLY A 132 -1.75 -9.53 -16.84
CA GLY A 132 -2.94 -9.65 -17.68
C GLY A 132 -3.94 -8.51 -17.52
N PRO A 133 -4.96 -8.45 -18.38
CA PRO A 133 -5.83 -7.27 -18.51
C PRO A 133 -6.63 -6.94 -17.24
N GLU A 134 -7.03 -7.94 -16.45
CA GLU A 134 -7.74 -7.69 -15.19
C GLU A 134 -6.86 -7.06 -14.13
N ALA A 135 -5.59 -7.42 -14.06
CA ALA A 135 -4.62 -6.81 -13.13
C ALA A 135 -4.34 -5.35 -13.55
N VAL A 136 -4.13 -5.11 -14.85
CA VAL A 136 -3.95 -3.77 -15.41
C VAL A 136 -5.16 -2.88 -15.08
N ALA A 137 -6.39 -3.38 -15.31
CA ALA A 137 -7.60 -2.61 -15.03
C ALA A 137 -7.72 -2.21 -13.55
N ARG A 138 -7.37 -3.12 -12.59
CA ARG A 138 -7.34 -2.81 -11.16
C ARG A 138 -6.29 -1.77 -10.80
N HIS A 139 -5.10 -1.89 -11.41
CA HIS A 139 -4.02 -0.94 -11.25
C HIS A 139 -4.44 0.47 -11.69
N GLU A 140 -4.97 0.60 -12.90
CA GLU A 140 -5.47 1.88 -13.43
C GLU A 140 -6.60 2.48 -12.58
N ALA A 141 -7.58 1.64 -12.18
CA ALA A 141 -8.68 2.09 -11.33
C ALA A 141 -8.18 2.63 -9.99
N THR A 142 -7.13 2.02 -9.43
CA THR A 142 -6.53 2.48 -8.17
C THR A 142 -5.85 3.82 -8.32
N LEU A 143 -5.08 4.04 -9.38
CA LEU A 143 -4.43 5.33 -9.64
C LEU A 143 -5.45 6.47 -9.76
N LYS A 144 -6.56 6.22 -10.46
CA LYS A 144 -7.66 7.20 -10.62
C LYS A 144 -8.31 7.60 -9.29
N ARG A 145 -8.16 6.82 -8.22
CA ARG A 145 -8.67 7.17 -6.87
C ARG A 145 -7.91 8.32 -6.23
N PHE A 146 -6.65 8.53 -6.59
CA PHE A 146 -5.81 9.60 -6.00
C PHE A 146 -5.96 10.93 -6.74
N VAL A 147 -6.33 10.93 -8.01
CA VAL A 147 -6.55 12.13 -8.83
C VAL A 147 -7.49 13.17 -8.15
N PRO A 148 -8.65 12.78 -7.57
CA PRO A 148 -9.53 13.72 -6.87
C PRO A 148 -8.90 14.44 -5.68
N LEU A 149 -7.90 13.86 -5.01
CA LEU A 149 -7.22 14.47 -3.86
C LEU A 149 -6.38 15.70 -4.26
N LEU A 150 -5.97 15.78 -5.52
CA LEU A 150 -5.17 16.89 -6.04
C LEU A 150 -6.03 18.04 -6.56
N LYS A 151 -7.27 17.77 -7.01
CA LYS A 151 -8.16 18.78 -7.61
C LYS A 151 -8.45 20.02 -6.76
N PRO A 152 -8.57 19.94 -5.42
CA PRO A 152 -8.80 21.12 -4.58
C PRO A 152 -7.70 22.19 -4.74
N GLY A 153 -6.46 21.77 -5.02
CA GLY A 153 -5.31 22.65 -5.22
C GLY A 153 -5.51 23.68 -6.35
N ARG A 154 -6.32 23.37 -7.37
CA ARG A 154 -6.64 24.31 -8.43
C ARG A 154 -7.23 25.63 -7.92
N LYS A 155 -7.96 25.59 -6.80
CA LYS A 155 -8.55 26.78 -6.18
C LYS A 155 -7.51 27.74 -5.59
N LEU A 156 -6.32 27.23 -5.26
CA LEU A 156 -5.21 27.99 -4.70
C LEU A 156 -4.39 28.72 -5.78
N ASN A 157 -4.48 28.30 -7.04
CA ASN A 157 -3.76 28.95 -8.12
C ASN A 157 -4.59 30.10 -8.72
N PRO A 158 -4.09 31.37 -8.67
CA PRO A 158 -4.76 32.50 -9.30
C PRO A 158 -5.00 32.33 -10.80
N ARG A 159 -4.13 31.57 -11.47
CA ARG A 159 -4.19 31.26 -12.92
C ARG A 159 -4.76 29.87 -13.20
N ARG A 160 -5.69 29.41 -12.37
CA ARG A 160 -6.28 28.05 -12.46
C ARG A 160 -6.85 27.70 -13.86
N ALA A 161 -7.30 28.69 -14.61
CA ALA A 161 -7.83 28.50 -15.97
C ALA A 161 -6.73 28.13 -17.00
N GLU A 162 -5.46 28.38 -16.67
CA GLU A 162 -4.30 28.05 -17.51
C GLU A 162 -3.74 26.65 -17.22
N LEU A 163 -4.17 26.03 -16.12
CA LEU A 163 -3.69 24.68 -15.75
C LEU A 163 -4.29 23.63 -16.69
N PRO A 164 -3.46 22.72 -17.25
CA PRO A 164 -3.93 21.66 -18.13
C PRO A 164 -5.01 20.78 -17.47
N ASP A 165 -5.97 20.27 -18.24
CA ASP A 165 -6.98 19.34 -17.73
C ASP A 165 -6.38 18.01 -17.25
N THR A 166 -5.22 17.62 -17.82
CA THR A 166 -4.48 16.39 -17.49
C THR A 166 -3.49 16.55 -16.34
N LEU A 167 -3.47 17.71 -15.65
CA LEU A 167 -2.44 18.01 -14.65
C LEU A 167 -2.39 16.95 -13.54
N GLU A 168 -3.52 16.63 -12.95
CA GLU A 168 -3.59 15.68 -11.83
C GLU A 168 -3.21 14.26 -12.26
N ASP A 169 -3.62 13.84 -13.44
CA ASP A 169 -3.21 12.54 -14.02
C ASP A 169 -1.70 12.50 -14.27
N THR A 170 -1.14 13.59 -14.79
CA THR A 170 0.31 13.71 -15.05
C THR A 170 1.12 13.67 -13.76
N LEU A 171 0.69 14.41 -12.73
CA LEU A 171 1.35 14.41 -11.42
C LEU A 171 1.28 13.02 -10.75
N THR A 172 0.11 12.40 -10.75
CA THR A 172 -0.07 11.04 -10.20
C THR A 172 0.80 10.03 -10.95
N GLY A 173 0.86 10.12 -12.29
CA GLY A 173 1.72 9.29 -13.12
C GLY A 173 3.21 9.50 -12.85
N GLY A 174 3.64 10.76 -12.65
CA GLY A 174 5.02 11.10 -12.31
C GLY A 174 5.46 10.52 -10.96
N VAL A 175 4.62 10.65 -9.94
CA VAL A 175 4.86 10.03 -8.61
C VAL A 175 5.00 8.53 -8.74
N LEU A 176 4.06 7.87 -9.44
CA LEU A 176 4.11 6.42 -9.67
C LEU A 176 5.38 6.00 -10.41
N TRP A 177 5.79 6.78 -11.42
CA TRP A 177 7.03 6.50 -12.15
C TRP A 177 8.25 6.45 -11.25
N VAL A 178 8.41 7.45 -10.36
CA VAL A 178 9.52 7.50 -9.40
C VAL A 178 9.48 6.30 -8.45
N ILE A 179 8.30 5.97 -7.92
CA ILE A 179 8.11 4.79 -7.06
C ILE A 179 8.52 3.51 -7.79
N ASN A 180 8.04 3.31 -9.03
CA ASN A 180 8.33 2.10 -9.81
C ASN A 180 9.83 1.96 -10.09
N GLN A 181 10.54 3.05 -10.43
CA GLN A 181 11.99 3.01 -10.64
C GLN A 181 12.74 2.52 -9.39
N ARG A 182 12.36 2.99 -8.19
CA ARG A 182 12.97 2.56 -6.93
C ARG A 182 12.64 1.10 -6.60
N LEU A 183 11.40 0.67 -6.83
CA LEU A 183 11.02 -0.73 -6.62
C LEU A 183 11.73 -1.68 -7.59
N ILE A 184 11.91 -1.30 -8.85
CA ILE A 184 12.65 -2.10 -9.84
C ILE A 184 14.12 -2.20 -9.46
N ALA A 185 14.74 -1.11 -8.99
CA ALA A 185 16.12 -1.08 -8.52
C ALA A 185 16.34 -1.83 -7.19
N GLY A 186 15.27 -2.21 -6.47
CA GLY A 186 15.37 -2.81 -5.14
C GLY A 186 15.68 -1.78 -4.03
N GLU A 187 15.43 -0.50 -4.30
CA GLU A 187 15.76 0.64 -3.44
C GLU A 187 14.52 1.23 -2.76
N ALA A 188 13.56 0.39 -2.32
CA ALA A 188 12.34 0.85 -1.67
C ALA A 188 12.60 1.72 -0.42
N GLU A 189 13.69 1.46 0.30
CA GLU A 189 14.11 2.26 1.47
C GLU A 189 14.49 3.71 1.09
N ALA A 190 14.96 3.93 -0.15
CA ALA A 190 15.30 5.26 -0.63
C ALA A 190 14.09 6.15 -0.90
N LEU A 191 12.87 5.59 -0.98
CA LEU A 191 11.65 6.35 -1.23
C LEU A 191 11.41 7.43 -0.18
N ARG A 192 11.69 7.14 1.10
CA ARG A 192 11.53 8.14 2.16
C ARG A 192 12.36 9.41 1.92
N ALA A 193 13.57 9.26 1.40
CA ALA A 193 14.44 10.39 1.10
C ALA A 193 13.92 11.23 -0.10
N LEU A 194 13.07 10.66 -0.95
CA LEU A 194 12.45 11.36 -2.09
C LEU A 194 11.15 12.08 -1.73
N LEU A 195 10.64 11.91 -0.51
CA LEU A 195 9.36 12.50 -0.10
C LEU A 195 9.35 14.03 -0.23
N PRO A 196 10.37 14.79 0.26
CA PRO A 196 10.37 16.23 0.15
C PRO A 196 10.31 16.73 -1.31
N GLU A 197 11.15 16.20 -2.18
CA GLU A 197 11.15 16.59 -3.60
C GLU A 197 9.84 16.21 -4.32
N THR A 198 9.22 15.08 -3.91
CA THR A 198 7.93 14.67 -4.47
C THR A 198 6.81 15.60 -4.04
N ILE A 199 6.80 16.04 -2.77
CA ILE A 199 5.85 17.04 -2.27
C ILE A 199 6.01 18.34 -3.04
N GLU A 200 7.23 18.84 -3.19
CA GLU A 200 7.49 20.06 -3.96
C GLU A 200 7.00 19.93 -5.39
N PHE A 201 7.33 18.82 -6.06
CA PHE A 201 6.90 18.56 -7.44
C PHE A 201 5.38 18.57 -7.57
N VAL A 202 4.65 17.94 -6.67
CA VAL A 202 3.18 17.86 -6.71
C VAL A 202 2.52 19.20 -6.40
N LEU A 203 3.03 19.95 -5.42
CA LEU A 203 2.41 21.20 -4.97
C LEU A 203 2.73 22.41 -5.85
N ARG A 204 3.92 22.46 -6.47
CA ARG A 204 4.42 23.62 -7.23
C ARG A 204 3.44 24.19 -8.25
N PRO A 205 2.71 23.39 -9.05
CA PRO A 205 1.75 23.92 -10.00
C PRO A 205 0.56 24.66 -9.38
N TYR A 206 0.25 24.39 -8.13
CA TYR A 206 -0.92 24.91 -7.44
C TYR A 206 -0.61 26.11 -6.56
N VAL A 207 0.49 26.05 -5.80
CA VAL A 207 0.80 27.05 -4.76
C VAL A 207 2.04 27.90 -5.07
N GLY A 208 2.74 27.59 -6.19
CA GLY A 208 3.98 28.27 -6.56
C GLY A 208 5.22 27.67 -5.88
N GLU A 209 6.39 28.16 -6.26
CA GLU A 209 7.68 27.60 -5.89
C GLU A 209 7.98 27.75 -4.39
N ASP A 210 7.86 28.98 -3.88
CA ASP A 210 8.25 29.29 -2.48
C ASP A 210 7.43 28.48 -1.46
N ARG A 211 6.10 28.39 -1.65
CA ARG A 211 5.24 27.64 -0.75
C ARG A 211 5.46 26.14 -0.90
N ALA A 212 5.63 25.61 -2.10
CA ALA A 212 5.92 24.21 -2.32
C ALA A 212 7.24 23.77 -1.66
N ALA A 213 8.29 24.59 -1.78
CA ALA A 213 9.58 24.33 -1.13
C ALA A 213 9.48 24.38 0.40
N HIS A 214 8.64 25.29 0.95
CA HIS A 214 8.38 25.34 2.39
C HIS A 214 7.76 24.03 2.92
N GLU A 215 6.71 23.54 2.27
CA GLU A 215 6.04 22.27 2.64
C GLU A 215 7.00 21.06 2.52
N ALA A 216 7.83 21.04 1.49
CA ALA A 216 8.86 20.03 1.32
C ALA A 216 9.88 20.05 2.48
N ALA A 217 10.30 21.22 2.93
CA ALA A 217 11.23 21.37 4.04
C ALA A 217 10.65 20.92 5.38
N LEU A 218 9.36 21.15 5.63
CA LEU A 218 8.66 20.65 6.82
C LEU A 218 8.66 19.11 6.84
N ALA A 219 8.34 18.49 5.72
CA ALA A 219 8.34 17.03 5.60
C ALA A 219 9.74 16.40 5.76
N ALA A 220 10.82 17.11 5.39
CA ALA A 220 12.20 16.64 5.59
C ALA A 220 12.61 16.62 7.08
N SER A 221 11.92 17.37 7.93
CA SER A 221 12.23 17.55 9.36
C SER A 221 11.45 16.61 10.28
N SER A 222 10.48 15.85 9.71
CA SER A 222 9.58 14.92 10.40
C SER A 222 10.04 13.47 10.25
#